data_c8a732d4b220a11cb927011abe6ae842
#
_entry.id   c8a732d4b220a11cb927011abe6ae842
#
_cell.length_a   1.000
_cell.length_b   1.000
_cell.length_c   1.000
_cell.angle_alpha   90.00
_cell.angle_beta   90.00
_cell.angle_gamma   90.00
#
_symmetry.space_group_name_H-M   'P 1'
#
loop_
_entity.id
_entity.type
_entity.pdbx_description
1 polymer ?
#
loop_
_entity_poly.entity_id
_entity_poly.type
_entity_poly.pdbx_seq_one_letter_code
_entity_poly.pdbx_strand_id
1 'polypeptide(L)'
;MKILIVSDTHRRDGNLREIIEKQSPFDMLIHLGDTEGSEAYFKEWVNNDNCVIRVVRGNNDFFSQTDREKEISIGKYRAFLTHGHMYGVSFELETIKEEARARKADIVMFGHTHKPHLEYCEDGLVVLNPGSLSYPRQDGRK
;
A
#
# COMPACT_ATOMS: atom_id res chain seq x y z
N MET A 1 -3.25 -17.77 0.43
CA MET A 1 -2.72 -16.65 -0.36
C MET A 1 -1.81 -15.79 0.51
N LYS A 2 -0.63 -15.48 0.01
CA LYS A 2 0.33 -14.64 0.72
C LYS A 2 0.48 -13.31 -0.04
N ILE A 3 0.33 -12.20 0.67
CA ILE A 3 0.35 -10.86 0.07
C ILE A 3 1.37 -9.99 0.82
N LEU A 4 2.29 -9.39 0.08
CA LEU A 4 3.24 -8.43 0.63
C LEU A 4 2.70 -7.01 0.39
N ILE A 5 2.50 -6.27 1.46
CA ILE A 5 1.94 -4.91 1.41
C ILE A 5 2.98 -3.93 1.91
N VAL A 6 3.35 -2.98 1.05
CA VAL A 6 4.40 -1.98 1.36
C VAL A 6 3.96 -0.60 0.89
N SER A 7 4.66 0.43 1.34
CA SER A 7 4.38 1.82 0.94
C SER A 7 5.57 2.72 1.19
N ASP A 8 5.57 3.86 0.50
CA ASP A 8 6.45 5.00 0.78
C ASP A 8 7.94 4.64 0.79
N THR A 9 8.39 4.02 -0.29
CA THR A 9 9.80 3.63 -0.43
C THR A 9 10.69 4.77 -0.92
N HIS A 10 10.11 5.75 -1.60
CA HIS A 10 10.81 6.98 -2.04
C HIS A 10 12.15 6.72 -2.75
N ARG A 11 12.17 5.75 -3.67
CA ARG A 11 13.37 5.31 -4.39
C ARG A 11 14.46 4.67 -3.53
N ARG A 12 14.26 4.57 -2.25
CA ARG A 12 15.18 3.85 -1.39
C ARG A 12 14.79 2.38 -1.34
N ASP A 13 15.18 1.67 -2.38
CA ASP A 13 14.65 0.35 -2.68
C ASP A 13 15.42 -0.82 -2.04
N GLY A 14 16.50 -0.53 -1.32
CA GLY A 14 17.28 -1.59 -0.67
C GLY A 14 16.44 -2.45 0.26
N ASN A 15 15.67 -1.82 1.14
CA ASN A 15 14.79 -2.54 2.06
C ASN A 15 13.66 -3.27 1.32
N LEU A 16 13.13 -2.65 0.27
CA LEU A 16 12.07 -3.27 -0.53
C LEU A 16 12.58 -4.53 -1.23
N ARG A 17 13.75 -4.45 -1.86
CA ARG A 17 14.34 -5.61 -2.54
C ARG A 17 14.66 -6.72 -1.55
N GLU A 18 15.16 -6.38 -0.38
CA GLU A 18 15.45 -7.35 0.68
C GLU A 18 14.19 -8.06 1.17
N ILE A 19 13.10 -7.31 1.42
CA ILE A 19 11.86 -7.92 1.89
C ILE A 19 11.19 -8.76 0.80
N ILE A 20 11.29 -8.35 -0.46
CA ILE A 20 10.80 -9.16 -1.58
C ILE A 20 11.52 -10.50 -1.60
N GLU A 21 12.84 -10.49 -1.45
CA GLU A 21 13.63 -11.72 -1.43
C GLU A 21 13.28 -12.60 -0.22
N LYS A 22 13.20 -12.01 0.96
CA LYS A 22 12.91 -12.75 2.19
C LYS A 22 11.53 -13.38 2.22
N GLN A 23 10.54 -12.69 1.66
CA GLN A 23 9.15 -13.13 1.72
C GLN A 23 8.71 -13.97 0.52
N SER A 24 9.55 -14.06 -0.51
CA SER A 24 9.24 -14.89 -1.68
C SER A 24 9.21 -16.37 -1.32
N PRO A 25 8.31 -17.16 -1.96
CA PRO A 25 7.31 -16.73 -2.92
C PRO A 25 6.06 -16.13 -2.26
N PHE A 26 5.43 -15.17 -2.94
CA PHE A 26 4.14 -14.62 -2.52
C PHE A 26 3.26 -14.41 -3.76
N ASP A 27 1.96 -14.30 -3.54
CA ASP A 27 0.98 -14.27 -4.62
C ASP A 27 0.69 -12.88 -5.15
N MET A 28 0.89 -11.86 -4.32
CA MET A 28 0.59 -10.47 -4.69
C MET A 28 1.53 -9.52 -3.96
N LEU A 29 1.97 -8.48 -4.69
CA LEU A 29 2.66 -7.33 -4.12
C LEU A 29 1.75 -6.12 -4.27
N ILE A 30 1.49 -5.44 -3.16
CA ILE A 30 0.73 -4.19 -3.14
C ILE A 30 1.67 -3.08 -2.66
N HIS A 31 1.80 -2.02 -3.47
CA HIS A 31 2.55 -0.83 -3.10
C HIS A 31 1.59 0.37 -3.10
N LEU A 32 1.51 1.07 -1.99
CA LEU A 32 0.52 2.11 -1.76
C LEU A 32 1.01 3.54 -2.07
N GLY A 33 2.03 3.65 -2.93
CA GLY A 33 2.45 4.93 -3.49
C GLY A 33 3.76 5.47 -2.95
N ASP A 34 4.22 6.53 -3.59
CA ASP A 34 5.52 7.16 -3.35
C ASP A 34 6.68 6.20 -3.64
N THR A 35 6.63 5.57 -4.81
CA THR A 35 7.72 4.76 -5.36
C THR A 35 8.79 5.66 -5.99
N GLU A 36 8.37 6.80 -6.52
CA GLU A 36 9.20 7.75 -7.27
C GLU A 36 9.89 7.12 -8.48
N GLY A 37 9.14 6.30 -9.20
CA GLY A 37 9.58 5.69 -10.45
C GLY A 37 10.06 4.24 -10.35
N SER A 38 10.26 3.73 -9.14
CA SER A 38 10.80 2.38 -8.95
C SER A 38 9.84 1.28 -9.39
N GLU A 39 8.55 1.58 -9.52
CA GLU A 39 7.54 0.57 -9.91
C GLU A 39 7.86 -0.09 -11.24
N ALA A 40 8.62 0.57 -12.11
CA ALA A 40 9.03 -0.01 -13.38
C ALA A 40 9.88 -1.27 -13.22
N TYR A 41 10.52 -1.44 -12.08
CA TYR A 41 11.43 -2.55 -11.80
C TYR A 41 10.83 -3.64 -10.93
N PHE A 42 9.63 -3.47 -10.40
CA PHE A 42 9.05 -4.41 -9.44
C PHE A 42 8.89 -5.81 -10.01
N LYS A 43 8.46 -5.92 -11.26
CA LYS A 43 8.29 -7.21 -11.90
C LYS A 43 9.60 -7.97 -11.99
N GLU A 44 10.69 -7.26 -12.29
CA GLU A 44 12.03 -7.84 -12.35
C GLU A 44 12.48 -8.33 -10.98
N TRP A 45 12.27 -7.52 -9.93
CA TRP A 45 12.68 -7.90 -8.58
C TRP A 45 11.88 -9.06 -8.01
N VAL A 46 10.59 -9.12 -8.30
CA VAL A 46 9.73 -10.21 -7.85
C VAL A 46 10.08 -11.51 -8.59
N ASN A 47 10.37 -11.41 -9.87
CA ASN A 47 10.82 -12.52 -10.72
C ASN A 47 9.93 -13.78 -10.58
N ASN A 48 8.61 -13.57 -10.59
CA ASN A 48 7.63 -14.64 -10.49
C ASN A 48 6.39 -14.24 -11.31
N ASP A 49 6.20 -14.92 -12.45
CA ASP A 49 5.10 -14.60 -13.36
C ASP A 49 3.71 -14.84 -12.77
N ASN A 50 3.63 -15.64 -11.70
CA ASN A 50 2.35 -15.91 -11.03
C ASN A 50 2.02 -14.87 -9.96
N CYS A 51 2.93 -13.94 -9.68
CA CYS A 51 2.70 -12.89 -8.71
C CYS A 51 2.01 -11.69 -9.37
N VAL A 52 0.93 -11.24 -8.75
CA VAL A 52 0.20 -10.06 -9.21
C VAL A 52 0.77 -8.83 -8.52
N ILE A 53 1.03 -7.77 -9.27
CA ILE A 53 1.59 -6.52 -8.73
C ILE A 53 0.54 -5.42 -8.89
N ARG A 54 0.20 -4.77 -7.78
CA ARG A 54 -0.74 -3.64 -7.74
C ARG A 54 -0.07 -2.44 -7.10
N VAL A 55 -0.03 -1.33 -7.82
CA VAL A 55 0.63 -0.10 -7.38
C VAL A 55 -0.35 1.05 -7.56
N VAL A 56 -0.46 1.91 -6.54
CA VAL A 56 -1.19 3.17 -6.67
C VAL A 56 -0.20 4.33 -6.63
N ARG A 57 -0.61 5.47 -7.22
CA ARG A 57 0.24 6.65 -7.32
C ARG A 57 0.15 7.49 -6.06
N GLY A 58 1.31 7.79 -5.46
CA GLY A 58 1.40 8.71 -4.33
C GLY A 58 1.58 10.17 -4.76
N ASN A 59 1.63 11.05 -3.76
CA ASN A 59 1.76 12.49 -4.03
C ASN A 59 3.15 12.89 -4.59
N ASN A 60 4.16 12.04 -4.42
CA ASN A 60 5.50 12.28 -4.96
C ASN A 60 5.79 11.55 -6.27
N ASP A 61 4.81 10.86 -6.83
CA ASP A 61 4.96 10.08 -8.08
C ASP A 61 4.57 10.93 -9.30
N PHE A 62 5.29 12.01 -9.53
CA PHE A 62 4.90 13.04 -10.51
C PHE A 62 4.80 12.54 -11.95
N PHE A 63 5.62 11.58 -12.33
CA PHE A 63 5.68 11.07 -13.70
C PHE A 63 5.11 9.67 -13.85
N SER A 64 4.50 9.16 -12.80
CA SER A 64 3.90 7.82 -12.82
C SER A 64 2.61 7.81 -13.64
N GLN A 65 2.39 6.71 -14.36
CA GLN A 65 1.16 6.47 -15.10
C GLN A 65 0.23 5.49 -14.35
N THR A 66 0.59 5.13 -13.12
CA THR A 66 -0.27 4.27 -12.31
C THR A 66 -1.50 5.03 -11.86
N ASP A 67 -2.58 4.30 -11.58
CA ASP A 67 -3.80 4.89 -11.07
C ASP A 67 -3.60 5.43 -9.66
N ARG A 68 -4.31 6.49 -9.33
CA ARG A 68 -4.28 7.04 -7.97
C ARG A 68 -4.97 6.14 -6.95
N GLU A 69 -5.94 5.39 -7.41
CA GLU A 69 -6.76 4.51 -6.58
C GLU A 69 -7.08 3.24 -7.34
N LYS A 70 -7.26 2.14 -6.60
CA LYS A 70 -7.69 0.87 -7.16
C LYS A 70 -8.69 0.20 -6.23
N GLU A 71 -9.63 -0.50 -6.82
CA GLU A 71 -10.49 -1.43 -6.10
C GLU A 71 -10.16 -2.80 -6.63
N ILE A 72 -9.74 -3.70 -5.75
CA ILE A 72 -9.36 -5.06 -6.14
C ILE A 72 -10.09 -6.09 -5.30
N SER A 73 -10.17 -7.32 -5.80
CA SER A 73 -10.69 -8.44 -5.05
C SER A 73 -9.54 -9.26 -4.48
N ILE A 74 -9.62 -9.59 -3.21
CA ILE A 74 -8.69 -10.51 -2.54
C ILE A 74 -9.54 -11.65 -2.00
N GLY A 75 -9.60 -12.76 -2.77
CA GLY A 75 -10.56 -13.81 -2.50
C GLY A 75 -11.99 -13.27 -2.60
N LYS A 76 -12.76 -13.38 -1.52
CA LYS A 76 -14.12 -12.86 -1.44
C LYS A 76 -14.20 -11.41 -0.95
N TYR A 77 -13.07 -10.83 -0.58
CA TYR A 77 -13.02 -9.48 0.01
C TYR A 77 -12.73 -8.42 -1.04
N ARG A 78 -13.31 -7.24 -0.83
CA ARG A 78 -13.05 -6.07 -1.67
C ARG A 78 -12.10 -5.14 -0.94
N ALA A 79 -10.98 -4.80 -1.60
CA ALA A 79 -9.99 -3.90 -1.05
C ALA A 79 -9.96 -2.60 -1.84
N PHE A 80 -9.98 -1.47 -1.11
CA PHE A 80 -9.78 -0.14 -1.66
C PHE A 80 -8.36 0.28 -1.37
N LEU A 81 -7.59 0.55 -2.44
CA LEU A 81 -6.19 0.94 -2.35
C LEU A 81 -6.04 2.40 -2.76
N THR A 82 -5.41 3.19 -1.93
CA THR A 82 -5.10 4.60 -2.23
C THR A 82 -3.87 5.02 -1.44
N HIS A 83 -3.15 6.04 -1.92
CA HIS A 83 -2.05 6.57 -1.12
C HIS A 83 -2.55 7.25 0.15
N GLY A 84 -3.68 7.93 0.05
CA GLY A 84 -4.35 8.53 1.20
C GLY A 84 -4.24 10.04 1.31
N HIS A 85 -3.29 10.67 0.61
CA HIS A 85 -3.08 12.12 0.71
C HIS A 85 -4.32 12.94 0.33
N MET A 86 -5.14 12.43 -0.59
CA MET A 86 -6.37 13.11 -1.02
C MET A 86 -7.49 13.02 0.02
N TYR A 87 -7.35 12.20 1.03
CA TYR A 87 -8.37 12.01 2.07
C TYR A 87 -7.93 12.53 3.43
N GLY A 88 -6.88 13.34 3.48
CA GLY A 88 -6.43 13.99 4.70
C GLY A 88 -5.97 13.04 5.81
N VAL A 89 -5.40 11.89 5.45
CA VAL A 89 -5.02 10.84 6.42
C VAL A 89 -3.96 11.29 7.43
N SER A 90 -3.23 12.37 7.14
CA SER A 90 -2.28 12.93 8.10
C SER A 90 -2.97 13.65 9.26
N PHE A 91 -4.26 13.97 9.11
CA PHE A 91 -5.02 14.72 10.10
C PHE A 91 -6.05 13.86 10.83
N GLU A 92 -6.72 12.96 10.13
CA GLU A 92 -7.75 12.10 10.69
C GLU A 92 -8.04 10.95 9.71
N LEU A 93 -8.77 9.92 10.15
CA LEU A 93 -9.07 8.75 9.32
C LEU A 93 -10.55 8.59 8.96
N GLU A 94 -11.41 9.45 9.49
CA GLU A 94 -12.86 9.33 9.24
C GLU A 94 -13.21 9.50 7.76
N THR A 95 -12.54 10.43 7.07
CA THR A 95 -12.80 10.70 5.66
C THR A 95 -12.51 9.48 4.79
N ILE A 96 -11.35 8.85 4.99
CA ILE A 96 -11.00 7.66 4.20
C ILE A 96 -11.90 6.46 4.54
N LYS A 97 -12.31 6.34 5.81
CA LYS A 97 -13.24 5.29 6.23
C LYS A 97 -14.61 5.47 5.55
N GLU A 98 -15.11 6.69 5.50
CA GLU A 98 -16.37 7.01 4.83
C GLU A 98 -16.32 6.67 3.33
N GLU A 99 -15.21 7.02 2.67
CA GLU A 99 -15.03 6.68 1.26
C GLU A 99 -14.98 5.18 1.04
N ALA A 100 -14.28 4.46 1.89
CA ALA A 100 -14.24 3.00 1.82
C ALA A 100 -15.62 2.38 1.98
N ARG A 101 -16.43 2.89 2.91
CA ARG A 101 -17.79 2.42 3.13
C ARG A 101 -18.70 2.73 1.93
N ALA A 102 -18.55 3.91 1.34
CA ALA A 102 -19.31 4.28 0.14
C ALA A 102 -18.99 3.33 -1.02
N ARG A 103 -17.78 2.83 -1.10
CA ARG A 103 -17.34 1.86 -2.12
C ARG A 103 -17.66 0.42 -1.75
N LYS A 104 -18.24 0.19 -0.58
CA LYS A 104 -18.53 -1.15 -0.05
C LYS A 104 -17.26 -2.01 0.09
N ALA A 105 -16.16 -1.40 0.46
CA ALA A 105 -14.90 -2.09 0.68
C ALA A 105 -14.92 -2.81 2.03
N ASP A 106 -14.30 -3.98 2.07
CA ASP A 106 -14.08 -4.72 3.30
C ASP A 106 -12.80 -4.27 4.00
N ILE A 107 -11.84 -3.79 3.22
CA ILE A 107 -10.57 -3.30 3.72
C ILE A 107 -10.13 -2.08 2.92
N VAL A 108 -9.62 -1.06 3.60
CA VAL A 108 -8.96 0.08 2.97
C VAL A 108 -7.48 0.07 3.36
N MET A 109 -6.63 0.22 2.35
CA MET A 109 -5.19 0.25 2.52
C MET A 109 -4.65 1.58 2.03
N PHE A 110 -3.80 2.22 2.84
CA PHE A 110 -3.21 3.52 2.50
C PHE A 110 -1.80 3.64 3.08
N GLY A 111 -1.06 4.64 2.62
CA GLY A 111 0.28 4.96 3.10
C GLY A 111 0.36 6.41 3.54
N HIS A 112 1.31 7.15 2.98
CA HIS A 112 1.50 8.60 3.14
C HIS A 112 2.01 9.06 4.51
N THR A 113 1.44 8.59 5.61
CA THR A 113 1.82 9.05 6.95
C THR A 113 3.16 8.50 7.42
N HIS A 114 3.64 7.42 6.82
CA HIS A 114 4.81 6.65 7.26
C HIS A 114 4.64 5.99 8.63
N LYS A 115 3.39 5.94 9.13
CA LYS A 115 3.06 5.33 10.43
C LYS A 115 2.22 4.09 10.22
N PRO A 116 2.63 2.93 10.72
CA PRO A 116 1.81 1.73 10.60
C PRO A 116 0.52 1.89 11.39
N HIS A 117 -0.57 1.35 10.84
CA HIS A 117 -1.87 1.39 11.47
C HIS A 117 -2.67 0.16 11.08
N LEU A 118 -3.31 -0.49 12.04
CA LEU A 118 -4.23 -1.59 11.78
C LEU A 118 -5.41 -1.44 12.71
N GLU A 119 -6.59 -1.31 12.13
CA GLU A 119 -7.80 -1.06 12.89
C GLU A 119 -8.93 -1.95 12.36
N TYR A 120 -9.66 -2.59 13.29
CA TYR A 120 -10.86 -3.37 12.99
C TYR A 120 -12.07 -2.59 13.48
N CYS A 121 -12.83 -2.00 12.55
CA CYS A 121 -14.02 -1.22 12.89
C CYS A 121 -15.19 -2.12 13.26
N GLU A 122 -16.14 -1.60 14.04
CA GLU A 122 -17.31 -2.36 14.50
C GLU A 122 -18.16 -2.92 13.35
N ASP A 123 -18.24 -2.20 12.24
CA ASP A 123 -19.00 -2.63 11.06
C ASP A 123 -18.25 -3.62 10.17
N GLY A 124 -17.07 -4.06 10.60
CA GLY A 124 -16.28 -5.05 9.88
C GLY A 124 -15.22 -4.46 8.95
N LEU A 125 -15.21 -3.15 8.72
CA LEU A 125 -14.19 -2.51 7.89
C LEU A 125 -12.81 -2.65 8.56
N VAL A 126 -11.82 -3.07 7.78
CA VAL A 126 -10.41 -3.13 8.21
C VAL A 126 -9.68 -1.94 7.59
N VAL A 127 -8.91 -1.23 8.42
CA VAL A 127 -8.12 -0.06 8.00
C VAL A 127 -6.66 -0.40 8.20
N LEU A 128 -5.87 -0.36 7.12
CA LEU A 128 -4.49 -0.82 7.14
C LEU A 128 -3.53 0.19 6.50
N ASN A 129 -2.48 0.53 7.22
CA ASN A 129 -1.32 1.25 6.70
C ASN A 129 -0.08 0.45 7.09
N PRO A 130 0.72 -0.03 6.12
CA PRO A 130 1.92 -0.82 6.42
C PRO A 130 3.08 0.01 6.97
N GLY A 131 2.97 1.33 6.98
CA GLY A 131 4.07 2.23 7.30
C GLY A 131 5.02 2.38 6.13
N SER A 132 6.14 3.05 6.34
CA SER A 132 7.16 3.23 5.32
C SER A 132 8.32 2.26 5.56
N LEU A 133 8.74 1.58 4.50
CA LEU A 133 9.92 0.71 4.57
C LEU A 133 11.21 1.51 4.73
N SER A 134 11.27 2.69 4.13
CA SER A 134 12.51 3.48 4.03
C SER A 134 12.59 4.62 5.03
N TYR A 135 11.44 5.18 5.40
CA TYR A 135 11.36 6.36 6.26
C TYR A 135 10.27 6.19 7.32
N PRO A 136 10.36 5.17 8.19
CA PRO A 136 9.31 4.97 9.19
C PRO A 136 9.26 6.12 10.20
N ARG A 137 8.04 6.49 10.61
CA ARG A 137 7.79 7.51 11.62
C ARG A 137 7.25 6.89 12.89
N GLN A 138 7.83 5.78 13.27
CA GLN A 138 7.48 5.04 14.45
C GLN A 138 8.64 5.13 15.44
N ASP A 139 8.37 5.51 16.68
CA ASP A 139 9.41 5.73 17.69
C ASP A 139 10.29 4.50 17.87
N GLY A 140 11.62 4.71 17.81
CA GLY A 140 12.61 3.67 18.02
C GLY A 140 12.66 2.59 16.95
N ARG A 141 12.03 2.80 15.79
CA ARG A 141 11.97 1.79 14.72
C ARG A 141 12.41 2.36 13.39
N LYS A 142 13.00 1.48 12.61
CA LYS A 142 13.39 1.76 11.23
C LYS A 142 12.60 0.90 10.28
#